data_62fcbe18693bfd0c7e0c3047b3c87a99
#
_entry.id   62fcbe18693bfd0c7e0c3047b3c87a99
#
_cell.length_a   1.000
_cell.length_b   1.000
_cell.length_c   1.000
_cell.angle_alpha   90.00
_cell.angle_beta   90.00
_cell.angle_gamma   90.00
#
_symmetry.space_group_name_H-M   'P 1'
#
loop_
_entity.id
_entity.type
_entity.pdbx_description
1 polymer ?
#
loop_
_entity_poly.entity_id
_entity_poly.type
_entity_poly.pdbx_seq_one_letter_code
_entity_poly.pdbx_strand_id
1 'polypeptide(L)'
;RDFCLSRGLGDVYKRQTSTGPDMDAVEEAIKDPAVKGIWCVPKYSNPEGIIYSKDTIVRMASMKPAAPDFTIMWDNAYCIHEFDGDYVEFPDILHQCKKYGNYDMVYEFASTSKITFPGDGVACMATSEANLEDFEKWIGIQTISYDKVNQQRHVLYLQNRAHTLKLMKKHAAFMKPKFEAVLSTLDREIAPLEIASWSHPKGGYFVSFDAMPGTAKRTLALCKEAGVAMTAAGATFPYGIDPNDSNIRIAPSFPPVEDVEKAIAVFCTCVKMSALEKLGV
;
A
#
# COMPACT_ATOMS: atom_id res chain seq x y z
N ARG A 1 0.97 -0.65 5.49
CA ARG A 1 1.87 0.37 6.10
C ARG A 1 2.16 1.40 5.03
N ASP A 2 1.18 2.24 4.75
CA ASP A 2 1.25 3.09 3.56
C ASP A 2 2.00 4.38 3.78
N PHE A 3 2.21 4.72 5.02
CA PHE A 3 2.88 5.95 5.41
C PHE A 3 3.27 5.89 6.88
N CYS A 4 4.52 6.05 7.15
CA CYS A 4 5.04 6.16 8.51
C CYS A 4 6.05 7.29 8.56
N LEU A 5 5.74 8.36 9.24
CA LEU A 5 6.73 9.28 9.75
C LEU A 5 7.38 8.62 10.97
N SER A 6 8.68 8.38 10.90
CA SER A 6 9.43 7.82 12.03
C SER A 6 10.20 8.92 12.76
N ARG A 7 9.93 9.05 14.04
CA ARG A 7 10.75 9.82 14.99
C ARG A 7 11.76 8.89 15.66
N GLY A 8 12.73 8.35 14.93
CA GLY A 8 13.75 7.48 15.53
C GLY A 8 13.16 6.31 16.33
N LEU A 9 12.69 6.50 17.53
CA LEU A 9 12.21 5.46 18.45
C LEU A 9 10.75 5.61 18.88
N GLY A 10 9.83 6.09 18.03
CA GLY A 10 8.56 5.94 18.63
C GLY A 10 7.29 6.52 18.11
N ASP A 11 7.23 7.62 17.44
CA ASP A 11 5.95 8.12 16.98
C ASP A 11 5.80 7.95 15.48
N VAL A 12 4.79 7.19 15.10
CA VAL A 12 4.42 6.97 13.72
C VAL A 12 3.01 7.48 13.51
N TYR A 13 2.83 8.40 12.56
CA TYR A 13 1.52 8.95 12.20
C TYR A 13 1.06 8.38 10.88
N LYS A 14 -0.25 8.12 10.78
CA LYS A 14 -0.91 7.85 9.52
C LYS A 14 -1.93 8.95 9.27
N ARG A 15 -1.62 9.89 8.38
CA ARG A 15 -2.58 10.86 7.85
C ARG A 15 -2.53 10.80 6.34
N GLN A 16 -3.61 10.36 5.73
CA GLN A 16 -3.71 10.12 4.30
C GLN A 16 -4.93 10.83 3.72
N THR A 17 -4.77 11.31 2.49
CA THR A 17 -5.83 11.89 1.66
C THR A 17 -6.09 10.98 0.46
N SER A 18 -7.07 11.31 -0.36
CA SER A 18 -7.32 10.59 -1.63
C SER A 18 -6.20 10.72 -2.67
N THR A 19 -5.21 11.58 -2.43
CA THR A 19 -4.12 11.90 -3.36
C THR A 19 -2.72 11.59 -2.83
N GLY A 20 -2.64 10.94 -1.68
CA GLY A 20 -1.39 10.61 -1.00
C GLY A 20 -1.39 11.00 0.47
N PRO A 21 -0.21 11.08 1.12
CA PRO A 21 -0.12 11.58 2.47
C PRO A 21 -0.64 13.01 2.58
N ASP A 22 -1.15 13.37 3.77
CA ASP A 22 -1.48 14.75 4.11
C ASP A 22 -0.18 15.57 4.14
N MET A 23 0.13 16.23 3.03
CA MET A 23 1.39 16.94 2.86
C MET A 23 1.52 18.15 3.79
N ASP A 24 0.42 18.75 4.25
CA ASP A 24 0.49 19.85 5.22
C ASP A 24 0.96 19.31 6.58
N ALA A 25 0.46 18.16 6.98
CA ALA A 25 0.91 17.47 8.18
C ALA A 25 2.36 16.95 8.06
N VAL A 26 2.77 16.48 6.87
CA VAL A 26 4.15 16.05 6.60
C VAL A 26 5.11 17.23 6.70
N GLU A 27 4.81 18.33 6.00
CA GLU A 27 5.65 19.54 5.98
C GLU A 27 5.78 20.19 7.37
N GLU A 28 4.75 20.09 8.22
CA GLU A 28 4.84 20.51 9.60
C GLU A 28 5.74 19.59 10.44
N ALA A 29 5.54 18.27 10.29
CA ALA A 29 6.28 17.27 11.07
C ALA A 29 7.78 17.27 10.78
N ILE A 30 8.21 17.49 9.53
CA ILE A 30 9.63 17.50 9.16
C ILE A 30 10.42 18.73 9.65
N LYS A 31 9.76 19.70 10.26
CA LYS A 31 10.42 20.82 10.98
C LYS A 31 11.09 20.35 12.27
N ASP A 32 10.68 19.20 12.80
CA ASP A 32 11.32 18.56 13.94
C ASP A 32 12.54 17.74 13.45
N PRO A 33 13.78 18.07 13.88
CA PRO A 33 14.98 17.33 13.47
C PRO A 33 15.02 15.88 13.97
N ALA A 34 14.13 15.47 14.88
CA ALA A 34 13.97 14.10 15.30
C ALA A 34 13.22 13.24 14.27
N VAL A 35 12.50 13.86 13.31
CA VAL A 35 11.82 13.14 12.21
C VAL A 35 12.83 12.81 11.13
N LYS A 36 13.16 11.52 10.99
CA LYS A 36 14.26 11.02 10.16
C LYS A 36 13.83 10.47 8.80
N GLY A 37 12.55 10.33 8.53
CA GLY A 37 12.12 9.84 7.23
C GLY A 37 10.64 9.58 7.11
N ILE A 38 10.29 9.17 5.92
CA ILE A 38 8.93 8.82 5.52
C ILE A 38 8.95 7.56 4.67
N TRP A 39 8.07 6.59 4.99
CA TRP A 39 7.86 5.41 4.15
C TRP A 39 6.60 5.62 3.29
N CYS A 40 6.74 5.46 2.00
CA CYS A 40 5.67 5.72 1.02
C CYS A 40 5.41 4.48 0.16
N VAL A 41 4.12 4.18 -0.07
CA VAL A 41 3.69 3.24 -1.11
C VAL A 41 2.87 4.05 -2.13
N PRO A 42 3.51 4.60 -3.17
CA PRO A 42 2.95 5.70 -3.95
C PRO A 42 1.87 5.29 -4.95
N LYS A 43 1.80 4.02 -5.31
CA LYS A 43 0.86 3.52 -6.30
C LYS A 43 0.12 2.31 -5.75
N TYR A 44 -1.21 2.36 -5.79
CA TYR A 44 -2.11 1.35 -5.21
C TYR A 44 -1.77 1.02 -3.77
N SER A 45 -1.66 2.06 -2.96
CA SER A 45 -1.21 2.01 -1.57
C SER A 45 -1.96 0.97 -0.72
N ASN A 46 -1.30 0.44 0.28
CA ASN A 46 -1.86 -0.56 1.20
C ASN A 46 -2.26 0.12 2.52
N PRO A 47 -3.54 0.19 2.89
CA PRO A 47 -4.70 -0.50 2.29
C PRO A 47 -5.52 0.34 1.29
N GLU A 48 -5.27 1.64 1.13
CA GLU A 48 -6.21 2.58 0.50
C GLU A 48 -6.39 2.37 -1.01
N GLY A 49 -5.40 1.76 -1.68
CA GLY A 49 -5.46 1.53 -3.12
C GLY A 49 -5.33 2.80 -3.97
N ILE A 50 -4.89 3.91 -3.39
CA ILE A 50 -4.75 5.20 -4.07
C ILE A 50 -3.43 5.29 -4.85
N ILE A 51 -3.38 6.27 -5.76
CA ILE A 51 -2.17 6.70 -6.45
C ILE A 51 -1.86 8.12 -6.00
N TYR A 52 -0.60 8.40 -5.66
CA TYR A 52 -0.19 9.75 -5.29
C TYR A 52 -0.35 10.71 -6.47
N SER A 53 -0.87 11.88 -6.21
CA SER A 53 -0.99 12.91 -7.25
C SER A 53 0.38 13.48 -7.64
N LYS A 54 0.46 14.05 -8.83
CA LYS A 54 1.66 14.76 -9.28
C LYS A 54 2.06 15.87 -8.30
N ASP A 55 1.09 16.55 -7.75
CA ASP A 55 1.27 17.64 -6.77
C ASP A 55 1.88 17.12 -5.47
N THR A 56 1.36 16.01 -4.94
CA THR A 56 1.93 15.32 -3.77
C THR A 56 3.39 14.95 -3.99
N ILE A 57 3.72 14.38 -5.16
CA ILE A 57 5.09 13.97 -5.49
C ILE A 57 6.02 15.20 -5.61
N VAL A 58 5.55 16.29 -6.21
CA VAL A 58 6.32 17.53 -6.34
C VAL A 58 6.55 18.17 -4.98
N ARG A 59 5.53 18.26 -4.12
CA ARG A 59 5.66 18.75 -2.75
C ARG A 59 6.67 17.92 -1.97
N MET A 60 6.54 16.60 -2.03
CA MET A 60 7.46 15.67 -1.38
C MET A 60 8.91 15.83 -1.87
N ALA A 61 9.11 15.95 -3.18
CA ALA A 61 10.43 16.14 -3.77
C ALA A 61 11.07 17.49 -3.41
N SER A 62 10.27 18.52 -3.12
CA SER A 62 10.74 19.87 -2.78
C SER A 62 10.85 20.16 -1.28
N MET A 63 10.53 19.19 -0.42
CA MET A 63 10.62 19.33 1.04
C MET A 63 12.01 19.78 1.49
N LYS A 64 12.05 20.47 2.62
CA LYS A 64 13.29 20.89 3.31
C LYS A 64 13.23 20.45 4.77
N PRO A 65 13.51 19.19 5.05
CA PRO A 65 13.50 18.67 6.40
C PRO A 65 14.55 19.34 7.28
N ALA A 66 14.25 19.52 8.58
CA ALA A 66 15.23 19.99 9.56
C ALA A 66 16.31 18.94 9.86
N ALA A 67 16.00 17.66 9.70
CA ALA A 67 16.98 16.57 9.81
C ALA A 67 17.83 16.48 8.54
N PRO A 68 19.16 16.62 8.62
CA PRO A 68 20.04 16.54 7.43
C PRO A 68 20.13 15.12 6.85
N ASP A 69 19.75 14.12 7.62
CA ASP A 69 19.71 12.69 7.28
C ASP A 69 18.29 12.19 7.01
N PHE A 70 17.37 13.09 6.67
CA PHE A 70 16.00 12.72 6.35
C PHE A 70 15.92 11.88 5.07
N THR A 71 15.16 10.79 5.11
CA THR A 71 15.08 9.83 4.01
C THR A 71 13.65 9.55 3.58
N ILE A 72 13.43 9.49 2.28
CA ILE A 72 12.19 9.01 1.66
C ILE A 72 12.40 7.56 1.23
N MET A 73 11.74 6.61 1.89
CA MET A 73 11.66 5.21 1.50
C MET A 73 10.48 5.04 0.54
N TRP A 74 10.77 4.98 -0.76
CA TRP A 74 9.78 4.92 -1.83
C TRP A 74 9.54 3.48 -2.25
N ASP A 75 8.57 2.82 -1.61
CA ASP A 75 8.24 1.41 -1.86
C ASP A 75 7.27 1.29 -3.04
N ASN A 76 7.82 1.09 -4.22
CA ASN A 76 7.06 0.97 -5.47
C ASN A 76 6.58 -0.48 -5.72
N ALA A 77 6.02 -1.11 -4.67
CA ALA A 77 5.62 -2.51 -4.68
C ALA A 77 4.52 -2.85 -5.69
N TYR A 78 3.71 -1.87 -6.09
CA TYR A 78 2.55 -2.06 -6.97
C TYR A 78 2.65 -1.27 -8.28
N CYS A 79 3.85 -0.99 -8.76
CA CYS A 79 4.12 -0.09 -9.89
C CYS A 79 3.35 -0.42 -11.19
N ILE A 80 2.97 -1.69 -11.42
CA ILE A 80 2.31 -2.19 -12.63
C ILE A 80 1.12 -3.11 -12.30
N HIS A 81 0.39 -2.84 -11.23
CA HIS A 81 -0.66 -3.71 -10.70
C HIS A 81 -2.07 -3.16 -10.96
N GLU A 82 -2.28 -2.53 -12.11
CA GLU A 82 -3.60 -2.17 -12.59
C GLU A 82 -4.42 -3.43 -12.84
N PHE A 83 -5.63 -3.50 -12.31
CA PHE A 83 -6.62 -4.51 -12.69
C PHE A 83 -7.83 -3.90 -13.42
N ASP A 84 -7.98 -2.59 -13.38
CA ASP A 84 -8.99 -1.84 -14.15
C ASP A 84 -8.33 -0.69 -14.91
N GLY A 85 -8.50 -0.71 -16.24
CA GLY A 85 -7.91 0.28 -17.14
C GLY A 85 -6.49 -0.06 -17.61
N ASP A 86 -5.84 0.95 -18.19
CA ASP A 86 -4.47 0.86 -18.70
C ASP A 86 -3.45 1.29 -17.67
N TYR A 87 -2.18 1.03 -18.00
CA TYR A 87 -1.03 1.48 -17.17
C TYR A 87 -1.08 2.99 -16.94
N VAL A 88 -1.05 3.37 -15.66
CA VAL A 88 -1.04 4.76 -15.25
C VAL A 88 0.41 5.23 -15.12
N GLU A 89 0.81 6.17 -15.99
CA GLU A 89 2.10 6.83 -15.85
C GLU A 89 2.15 7.70 -14.59
N PHE A 90 3.32 7.73 -13.99
CA PHE A 90 3.53 8.23 -12.65
C PHE A 90 4.85 9.01 -12.62
N PRO A 91 4.93 10.21 -12.01
CA PRO A 91 6.17 10.96 -11.96
C PRO A 91 7.28 10.22 -11.22
N ASP A 92 8.45 10.18 -11.83
CA ASP A 92 9.66 9.62 -11.23
C ASP A 92 10.13 10.51 -10.06
N ILE A 93 10.09 9.97 -8.84
CA ILE A 93 10.45 10.69 -7.62
C ILE A 93 11.94 11.07 -7.61
N LEU A 94 12.83 10.21 -8.07
CA LEU A 94 14.26 10.49 -8.13
C LEU A 94 14.56 11.69 -9.05
N HIS A 95 13.91 11.70 -10.22
CA HIS A 95 14.03 12.82 -11.15
C HIS A 95 13.49 14.13 -10.53
N GLN A 96 12.34 14.07 -9.86
CA GLN A 96 11.77 15.25 -9.18
C GLN A 96 12.69 15.72 -8.05
N CYS A 97 13.20 14.84 -7.20
CA CYS A 97 14.12 15.22 -6.13
C CYS A 97 15.43 15.82 -6.67
N LYS A 98 15.98 15.27 -7.74
CA LYS A 98 17.17 15.83 -8.43
C LYS A 98 16.92 17.27 -8.90
N LYS A 99 15.73 17.55 -9.44
CA LYS A 99 15.31 18.89 -9.89
C LYS A 99 15.29 19.91 -8.76
N TYR A 100 14.95 19.50 -7.54
CA TYR A 100 14.86 20.38 -6.36
C TYR A 100 16.10 20.33 -5.46
N GLY A 101 17.17 19.64 -5.89
CA GLY A 101 18.43 19.54 -5.12
C GLY A 101 18.38 18.57 -3.95
N ASN A 102 17.40 17.65 -3.93
CA ASN A 102 17.11 16.70 -2.85
C ASN A 102 17.36 15.24 -3.28
N TYR A 103 18.28 15.03 -4.25
CA TYR A 103 18.46 13.72 -4.87
C TYR A 103 18.89 12.62 -3.87
N ASP A 104 19.66 13.00 -2.84
CA ASP A 104 20.16 12.07 -1.83
C ASP A 104 19.11 11.69 -0.78
N MET A 105 17.94 12.33 -0.77
CA MET A 105 16.89 11.98 0.17
C MET A 105 16.16 10.68 -0.16
N VAL A 106 16.26 10.14 -1.39
CA VAL A 106 15.37 9.08 -1.86
C VAL A 106 16.07 7.75 -2.02
N TYR A 107 15.43 6.72 -1.47
CA TYR A 107 15.67 5.32 -1.82
C TYR A 107 14.39 4.74 -2.39
N GLU A 108 14.38 4.40 -3.67
CA GLU A 108 13.26 3.77 -4.35
C GLU A 108 13.48 2.26 -4.43
N PHE A 109 12.45 1.49 -4.07
CA PHE A 109 12.48 0.05 -4.05
C PHE A 109 11.40 -0.54 -4.95
N ALA A 110 11.75 -1.60 -5.66
CA ALA A 110 10.81 -2.41 -6.40
C ALA A 110 11.18 -3.89 -6.31
N SER A 111 10.19 -4.77 -6.47
CA SER A 111 10.45 -6.21 -6.52
C SER A 111 9.47 -6.94 -7.43
N THR A 112 9.86 -8.12 -7.87
CA THR A 112 9.03 -9.03 -8.66
C THR A 112 8.19 -9.97 -7.80
N SER A 113 8.23 -9.85 -6.47
CA SER A 113 7.55 -10.76 -5.54
C SER A 113 6.03 -10.85 -5.75
N LYS A 114 5.42 -9.79 -6.28
CA LYS A 114 3.98 -9.74 -6.63
C LYS A 114 3.73 -9.82 -8.14
N ILE A 115 4.78 -10.01 -8.93
CA ILE A 115 4.71 -10.13 -10.40
C ILE A 115 4.95 -11.58 -10.82
N THR A 116 5.91 -12.25 -10.17
CA THR A 116 6.29 -13.64 -10.43
C THR A 116 5.91 -14.53 -9.24
N PHE A 117 6.88 -14.86 -8.37
CA PHE A 117 6.69 -15.77 -7.25
C PHE A 117 7.06 -15.11 -5.92
N PRO A 118 6.17 -15.11 -4.93
CA PRO A 118 6.52 -14.69 -3.58
C PRO A 118 7.58 -15.66 -2.99
N GLY A 119 8.61 -15.07 -2.39
CA GLY A 119 9.74 -15.85 -1.85
C GLY A 119 10.91 -16.03 -2.82
N ASP A 120 10.65 -16.12 -4.12
CA ASP A 120 11.68 -16.23 -5.17
C ASP A 120 11.83 -14.93 -6.00
N GLY A 121 11.33 -13.82 -5.51
CA GLY A 121 11.38 -12.54 -6.21
C GLY A 121 12.81 -11.98 -6.33
N VAL A 122 13.02 -11.16 -7.36
CA VAL A 122 14.19 -10.30 -7.49
C VAL A 122 13.77 -8.89 -7.08
N ALA A 123 14.58 -8.24 -6.26
CA ALA A 123 14.37 -6.85 -5.85
C ALA A 123 15.47 -5.94 -6.42
N CYS A 124 15.14 -4.67 -6.58
CA CYS A 124 16.10 -3.64 -6.92
C CYS A 124 15.87 -2.38 -6.09
N MET A 125 16.93 -1.59 -5.96
CA MET A 125 16.92 -0.28 -5.35
C MET A 125 17.50 0.72 -6.34
N ALA A 126 16.90 1.91 -6.39
CA ALA A 126 17.44 3.06 -7.10
C ALA A 126 17.58 4.24 -6.13
N THR A 127 18.71 4.95 -6.24
CA THR A 127 19.02 6.12 -5.41
C THR A 127 20.07 6.98 -6.09
N SER A 128 20.55 8.03 -5.43
CA SER A 128 21.67 8.84 -5.93
C SER A 128 22.97 8.06 -5.93
N GLU A 129 23.94 8.54 -6.72
CA GLU A 129 25.27 7.96 -6.80
C GLU A 129 25.97 7.96 -5.43
N ALA A 130 25.84 9.05 -4.67
CA ALA A 130 26.44 9.18 -3.34
C ALA A 130 25.87 8.15 -2.35
N ASN A 131 24.54 7.97 -2.34
CA ASN A 131 23.88 6.95 -1.53
C ASN A 131 24.28 5.53 -1.96
N LEU A 132 24.43 5.31 -3.27
CA LEU A 132 24.83 4.00 -3.79
C LEU A 132 26.25 3.63 -3.35
N GLU A 133 27.21 4.57 -3.45
CA GLU A 133 28.57 4.38 -2.97
C GLU A 133 28.65 4.03 -1.48
N ASP A 134 27.81 4.64 -0.65
CA ASP A 134 27.73 4.31 0.77
C ASP A 134 27.08 2.94 1.00
N PHE A 135 25.99 2.65 0.28
CA PHE A 135 25.27 1.39 0.39
C PHE A 135 26.11 0.18 -0.05
N GLU A 136 26.94 0.33 -1.09
CA GLU A 136 27.84 -0.72 -1.59
C GLU A 136 28.86 -1.18 -0.54
N LYS A 137 29.33 -0.29 0.34
CA LYS A 137 30.23 -0.64 1.45
C LYS A 137 29.59 -1.64 2.40
N TRP A 138 28.29 -1.48 2.70
CA TRP A 138 27.54 -2.36 3.59
C TRP A 138 27.14 -3.67 2.90
N ILE A 139 26.68 -3.60 1.66
CA ILE A 139 26.30 -4.78 0.87
C ILE A 139 27.49 -5.70 0.65
N GLY A 140 28.66 -5.15 0.39
CA GLY A 140 29.89 -5.94 0.20
C GLY A 140 30.31 -6.75 1.44
N ILE A 141 29.88 -6.33 2.62
CA ILE A 141 30.09 -7.07 3.88
C ILE A 141 28.99 -8.13 4.05
N GLN A 142 27.74 -7.80 3.67
CA GLN A 142 26.58 -8.65 3.87
C GLN A 142 26.53 -9.84 2.90
N THR A 143 26.93 -9.64 1.65
CA THR A 143 26.86 -10.67 0.61
C THR A 143 27.95 -10.50 -0.45
N ILE A 144 28.54 -11.61 -0.86
CA ILE A 144 29.54 -11.63 -1.94
C ILE A 144 28.86 -11.55 -3.32
N SER A 145 27.72 -12.22 -3.46
CA SER A 145 26.94 -12.18 -4.71
C SER A 145 25.49 -12.60 -4.46
N TYR A 146 24.61 -12.13 -5.34
CA TYR A 146 23.21 -12.51 -5.34
C TYR A 146 22.98 -13.81 -6.12
N ASP A 147 21.80 -14.42 -5.97
CA ASP A 147 21.39 -15.61 -6.72
C ASP A 147 21.23 -15.29 -8.22
N LYS A 148 22.31 -15.49 -8.96
CA LYS A 148 22.37 -15.23 -10.41
C LYS A 148 21.49 -16.19 -11.22
N VAL A 149 21.25 -17.40 -10.72
CA VAL A 149 20.37 -18.37 -11.37
C VAL A 149 18.93 -17.86 -11.32
N ASN A 150 18.49 -17.37 -10.17
CA ASN A 150 17.17 -16.78 -10.03
C ASN A 150 17.03 -15.49 -10.86
N GLN A 151 18.04 -14.63 -10.89
CA GLN A 151 18.05 -13.46 -11.77
C GLN A 151 17.88 -13.86 -13.23
N GLN A 152 18.64 -14.87 -13.70
CA GLN A 152 18.54 -15.36 -15.08
C GLN A 152 17.16 -15.96 -15.38
N ARG A 153 16.55 -16.68 -14.44
CA ARG A 153 15.16 -17.16 -14.58
C ARG A 153 14.19 -16.01 -14.83
N HIS A 154 14.32 -14.91 -14.07
CA HIS A 154 13.49 -13.73 -14.23
C HIS A 154 13.73 -13.03 -15.57
N VAL A 155 14.99 -12.90 -16.03
CA VAL A 155 15.31 -12.35 -17.35
C VAL A 155 14.65 -13.17 -18.45
N LEU A 156 14.77 -14.49 -18.42
CA LEU A 156 14.16 -15.37 -19.41
C LEU A 156 12.63 -15.33 -19.39
N TYR A 157 12.02 -15.22 -18.21
CA TYR A 157 10.58 -15.21 -18.05
C TYR A 157 9.95 -13.84 -18.38
N LEU A 158 10.48 -12.76 -17.84
CA LEU A 158 9.94 -11.41 -18.01
C LEU A 158 10.36 -10.79 -19.36
N GLN A 159 11.52 -11.16 -19.91
CA GLN A 159 12.08 -10.76 -21.19
C GLN A 159 12.28 -9.24 -21.32
N ASN A 160 11.21 -8.48 -21.35
CA ASN A 160 11.22 -7.03 -21.52
C ASN A 160 9.95 -6.38 -20.93
N ARG A 161 9.91 -5.04 -20.90
CA ARG A 161 8.78 -4.26 -20.38
C ARG A 161 7.44 -4.63 -21.03
N ALA A 162 7.41 -4.77 -22.35
CA ALA A 162 6.18 -5.06 -23.08
C ALA A 162 5.61 -6.45 -22.71
N HIS A 163 6.48 -7.45 -22.59
CA HIS A 163 6.09 -8.78 -22.14
C HIS A 163 5.60 -8.78 -20.69
N THR A 164 6.31 -8.07 -19.81
CA THR A 164 5.91 -7.94 -18.40
C THR A 164 4.53 -7.27 -18.27
N LEU A 165 4.26 -6.19 -19.00
CA LEU A 165 2.93 -5.55 -19.00
C LEU A 165 1.83 -6.47 -19.54
N LYS A 166 2.16 -7.29 -20.55
CA LYS A 166 1.21 -8.31 -21.07
C LYS A 166 0.92 -9.40 -20.02
N LEU A 167 1.92 -9.80 -19.23
CA LEU A 167 1.74 -10.72 -18.11
C LEU A 167 0.83 -10.09 -17.05
N MET A 168 1.06 -8.81 -16.70
CA MET A 168 0.23 -8.12 -15.71
C MET A 168 -1.22 -7.92 -16.16
N LYS A 169 -1.49 -7.79 -17.46
CA LYS A 169 -2.88 -7.81 -17.98
C LYS A 169 -3.57 -9.17 -17.75
N LYS A 170 -2.83 -10.29 -17.72
CA LYS A 170 -3.42 -11.58 -17.33
C LYS A 170 -3.72 -11.63 -15.83
N HIS A 171 -2.82 -11.09 -15.00
CA HIS A 171 -3.08 -10.94 -13.56
C HIS A 171 -4.31 -10.06 -13.32
N ALA A 172 -4.43 -8.94 -14.03
CA ALA A 172 -5.58 -8.05 -13.97
C ALA A 172 -6.90 -8.77 -14.27
N ALA A 173 -6.94 -9.57 -15.34
CA ALA A 173 -8.12 -10.37 -15.71
C ALA A 173 -8.52 -11.39 -14.62
N PHE A 174 -7.55 -11.89 -13.86
CA PHE A 174 -7.80 -12.80 -12.73
C PHE A 174 -8.24 -12.04 -11.47
N MET A 175 -7.72 -10.83 -11.25
CA MET A 175 -7.99 -10.04 -10.05
C MET A 175 -9.31 -9.26 -10.14
N LYS A 176 -9.60 -8.68 -11.29
CA LYS A 176 -10.75 -7.79 -11.50
C LYS A 176 -12.08 -8.37 -11.03
N PRO A 177 -12.48 -9.61 -11.40
CA PRO A 177 -13.75 -10.17 -10.93
C PRO A 177 -13.88 -10.27 -9.41
N LYS A 178 -12.78 -10.51 -8.70
CA LYS A 178 -12.75 -10.59 -7.24
C LYS A 178 -13.01 -9.23 -6.57
N PHE A 179 -12.43 -8.17 -7.13
CA PHE A 179 -12.68 -6.80 -6.66
C PHE A 179 -14.10 -6.34 -7.01
N GLU A 180 -14.60 -6.68 -8.21
CA GLU A 180 -15.97 -6.40 -8.61
C GLU A 180 -16.97 -7.08 -7.69
N ALA A 181 -16.74 -8.33 -7.28
CA ALA A 181 -17.59 -9.05 -6.33
C ALA A 181 -17.63 -8.33 -4.96
N VAL A 182 -16.48 -7.87 -4.46
CA VAL A 182 -16.41 -7.11 -3.20
C VAL A 182 -17.15 -5.77 -3.34
N LEU A 183 -16.76 -4.94 -4.29
CA LEU A 183 -17.25 -3.57 -4.41
C LEU A 183 -18.74 -3.53 -4.71
N SER A 184 -19.23 -4.34 -5.68
CA SER A 184 -20.65 -4.38 -6.02
C SER A 184 -21.52 -4.88 -4.85
N THR A 185 -21.01 -5.78 -4.02
CA THR A 185 -21.74 -6.24 -2.83
C THR A 185 -21.78 -5.17 -1.76
N LEU A 186 -20.67 -4.47 -1.49
CA LEU A 186 -20.64 -3.35 -0.56
C LEU A 186 -21.59 -2.23 -1.00
N ASP A 187 -21.54 -1.87 -2.29
CA ASP A 187 -22.41 -0.83 -2.87
C ASP A 187 -23.90 -1.18 -2.75
N ARG A 188 -24.24 -2.45 -2.92
CA ARG A 188 -25.64 -2.92 -2.81
C ARG A 188 -26.11 -3.05 -1.36
N GLU A 189 -25.25 -3.60 -0.47
CA GLU A 189 -25.66 -4.03 0.86
C GLU A 189 -25.42 -2.98 1.95
N ILE A 190 -24.39 -2.16 1.80
CA ILE A 190 -23.90 -1.24 2.84
C ILE A 190 -24.12 0.23 2.46
N ALA A 191 -23.90 0.60 1.18
CA ALA A 191 -24.04 2.00 0.78
C ALA A 191 -25.40 2.64 1.16
N PRO A 192 -26.56 1.95 0.98
CA PRO A 192 -27.84 2.55 1.34
C PRO A 192 -28.05 2.81 2.84
N LEU A 193 -27.19 2.22 3.68
CA LEU A 193 -27.31 2.34 5.14
C LEU A 193 -26.46 3.47 5.71
N GLU A 194 -25.51 4.01 4.95
CA GLU A 194 -24.60 5.10 5.34
C GLU A 194 -23.81 4.83 6.65
N ILE A 195 -23.55 3.54 6.96
CA ILE A 195 -22.86 3.10 8.19
C ILE A 195 -21.37 2.83 8.01
N ALA A 196 -20.86 2.96 6.79
CA ALA A 196 -19.45 2.72 6.46
C ALA A 196 -19.06 3.44 5.15
N SER A 197 -17.76 3.52 4.89
CA SER A 197 -17.18 3.97 3.62
C SER A 197 -16.05 3.05 3.20
N TRP A 198 -15.70 3.04 1.91
CA TRP A 198 -14.62 2.21 1.41
C TRP A 198 -13.95 2.81 0.18
N SER A 199 -12.71 2.38 -0.06
CA SER A 199 -11.97 2.76 -1.25
C SER A 199 -12.44 1.99 -2.50
N HIS A 200 -12.30 2.61 -3.68
CA HIS A 200 -12.56 2.01 -4.98
C HIS A 200 -11.26 1.92 -5.79
N PRO A 201 -10.35 1.00 -5.44
CA PRO A 201 -9.05 0.89 -6.09
C PRO A 201 -9.20 0.40 -7.54
N LYS A 202 -8.30 0.89 -8.41
CA LYS A 202 -8.16 0.42 -9.79
C LYS A 202 -6.96 -0.51 -9.98
N GLY A 203 -6.30 -0.86 -8.90
CA GLY A 203 -5.13 -1.73 -8.88
C GLY A 203 -4.74 -2.11 -7.46
N GLY A 204 -3.65 -2.87 -7.34
CA GLY A 204 -3.17 -3.36 -6.05
C GLY A 204 -3.92 -4.60 -5.57
N TYR A 205 -3.96 -4.78 -4.25
CA TYR A 205 -4.46 -6.01 -3.63
C TYR A 205 -5.51 -5.80 -2.55
N PHE A 206 -5.89 -4.54 -2.25
CA PHE A 206 -6.68 -4.24 -1.06
C PHE A 206 -7.81 -3.26 -1.35
N VAL A 207 -8.89 -3.43 -0.57
CA VAL A 207 -9.93 -2.41 -0.38
C VAL A 207 -9.84 -1.98 1.08
N SER A 208 -9.71 -0.68 1.33
CA SER A 208 -9.82 -0.09 2.66
C SER A 208 -11.28 0.14 2.98
N PHE A 209 -11.75 -0.42 4.07
CA PHE A 209 -13.12 -0.29 4.53
C PHE A 209 -13.12 0.38 5.91
N ASP A 210 -13.83 1.48 6.05
CA ASP A 210 -14.02 2.19 7.31
C ASP A 210 -15.43 1.99 7.80
N ALA A 211 -15.58 1.10 8.80
CA ALA A 211 -16.81 0.84 9.49
C ALA A 211 -17.19 2.00 10.44
N MET A 212 -18.37 1.95 11.00
CA MET A 212 -18.78 2.86 12.09
C MET A 212 -17.72 2.85 13.20
N PRO A 213 -17.27 4.02 13.70
CA PRO A 213 -16.26 4.07 14.75
C PRO A 213 -16.59 3.19 15.96
N GLY A 214 -15.63 2.40 16.42
CA GLY A 214 -15.76 1.45 17.53
C GLY A 214 -16.39 0.10 17.16
N THR A 215 -16.48 -0.25 15.86
CA THR A 215 -17.11 -1.51 15.42
C THR A 215 -16.19 -2.47 14.66
N ALA A 216 -14.99 -2.06 14.26
CA ALA A 216 -14.13 -2.91 13.43
C ALA A 216 -13.75 -4.23 14.12
N LYS A 217 -13.31 -4.20 15.38
CA LYS A 217 -12.98 -5.41 16.14
C LYS A 217 -14.18 -6.34 16.29
N ARG A 218 -15.36 -5.77 16.58
CA ARG A 218 -16.59 -6.55 16.72
C ARG A 218 -17.01 -7.18 15.40
N THR A 219 -16.98 -6.43 14.31
CA THR A 219 -17.22 -6.95 12.95
C THR A 219 -16.32 -8.14 12.63
N LEU A 220 -15.02 -8.02 12.89
CA LEU A 220 -14.06 -9.10 12.63
C LEU A 220 -14.26 -10.32 13.53
N ALA A 221 -14.69 -10.11 14.78
CA ALA A 221 -15.04 -11.21 15.68
C ALA A 221 -16.23 -12.00 15.13
N LEU A 222 -17.29 -11.32 14.72
CA LEU A 222 -18.47 -11.94 14.07
C LEU A 222 -18.09 -12.67 12.77
N CYS A 223 -17.25 -12.08 11.93
CA CYS A 223 -16.75 -12.75 10.73
C CYS A 223 -16.03 -14.06 11.07
N LYS A 224 -15.16 -14.04 12.09
CA LYS A 224 -14.43 -15.23 12.54
C LYS A 224 -15.36 -16.31 13.07
N GLU A 225 -16.36 -15.94 13.86
CA GLU A 225 -17.39 -16.86 14.36
C GLU A 225 -18.19 -17.50 13.21
N ALA A 226 -18.45 -16.74 12.14
CA ALA A 226 -19.09 -17.22 10.91
C ALA A 226 -18.14 -17.97 9.95
N GLY A 227 -16.87 -18.18 10.30
CA GLY A 227 -15.90 -18.92 9.51
C GLY A 227 -15.17 -18.09 8.44
N VAL A 228 -15.31 -16.76 8.46
CA VAL A 228 -14.59 -15.86 7.54
C VAL A 228 -13.37 -15.28 8.22
N ALA A 229 -12.17 -15.70 7.76
CA ALA A 229 -10.90 -15.19 8.26
C ALA A 229 -10.49 -13.90 7.53
N MET A 230 -10.24 -12.83 8.29
CA MET A 230 -9.82 -11.54 7.77
C MET A 230 -8.56 -11.03 8.48
N THR A 231 -7.95 -9.98 7.94
CA THR A 231 -6.83 -9.30 8.59
C THR A 231 -7.29 -8.69 9.92
N ALA A 232 -6.47 -8.81 10.96
CA ALA A 232 -6.80 -8.26 12.27
C ALA A 232 -7.05 -6.74 12.25
N ALA A 233 -7.97 -6.26 13.09
CA ALA A 233 -8.20 -4.83 13.27
C ALA A 233 -6.92 -4.12 13.72
N GLY A 234 -6.71 -2.91 13.24
CA GLY A 234 -5.52 -2.12 13.54
C GLY A 234 -4.26 -2.52 12.73
N ALA A 235 -4.27 -3.63 11.98
CA ALA A 235 -3.10 -4.08 11.22
C ALA A 235 -2.60 -3.06 10.16
N THR A 236 -3.41 -2.08 9.79
CA THR A 236 -3.11 -1.00 8.87
C THR A 236 -2.54 0.24 9.56
N PHE A 237 -2.49 0.23 10.89
CA PHE A 237 -2.00 1.34 11.71
C PHE A 237 -0.67 0.98 12.38
N PRO A 238 0.15 2.00 12.71
CA PRO A 238 1.31 1.82 13.55
C PRO A 238 0.96 1.15 14.88
N TYR A 239 1.84 0.28 15.36
CA TYR A 239 1.64 -0.49 16.61
C TYR A 239 0.38 -1.37 16.65
N GLY A 240 -0.32 -1.52 15.52
CA GLY A 240 -1.58 -2.27 15.48
C GLY A 240 -2.75 -1.57 16.17
N ILE A 241 -2.67 -0.26 16.37
CA ILE A 241 -3.67 0.54 17.10
C ILE A 241 -4.38 1.47 16.11
N ASP A 242 -5.64 1.17 15.80
CA ASP A 242 -6.56 2.09 15.16
C ASP A 242 -7.27 2.90 16.24
N PRO A 243 -7.06 4.21 16.34
CA PRO A 243 -7.67 5.04 17.39
C PRO A 243 -9.19 5.11 17.29
N ASN A 244 -9.75 4.89 16.11
CA ASN A 244 -11.19 4.93 15.87
C ASN A 244 -11.84 3.54 15.90
N ASP A 245 -11.06 2.47 15.91
CA ASP A 245 -11.56 1.09 15.75
C ASP A 245 -12.56 0.97 14.59
N SER A 246 -12.18 1.46 13.42
CA SER A 246 -13.05 1.57 12.25
C SER A 246 -12.46 0.88 11.00
N ASN A 247 -11.14 0.89 10.83
CA ASN A 247 -10.54 0.46 9.57
C ASN A 247 -10.37 -1.07 9.49
N ILE A 248 -10.83 -1.63 8.39
CA ILE A 248 -10.74 -3.06 8.04
C ILE A 248 -10.15 -3.16 6.63
N ARG A 249 -9.07 -3.93 6.49
CA ARG A 249 -8.47 -4.23 5.20
C ARG A 249 -9.08 -5.49 4.60
N ILE A 250 -9.71 -5.35 3.42
CA ILE A 250 -10.24 -6.47 2.65
C ILE A 250 -9.21 -6.86 1.58
N ALA A 251 -8.83 -8.16 1.53
CA ALA A 251 -7.82 -8.70 0.61
C ALA A 251 -8.40 -9.87 -0.19
N PRO A 252 -9.12 -9.64 -1.30
CA PRO A 252 -9.85 -10.68 -2.02
C PRO A 252 -8.99 -11.51 -2.97
N SER A 253 -7.67 -11.27 -3.02
CA SER A 253 -6.79 -11.81 -4.06
C SER A 253 -6.63 -13.34 -4.05
N PHE A 254 -6.65 -13.98 -2.88
CA PHE A 254 -6.32 -15.40 -2.74
C PHE A 254 -7.49 -16.34 -3.07
N PRO A 255 -8.72 -16.19 -2.50
CA PRO A 255 -9.80 -17.15 -2.72
C PRO A 255 -10.34 -17.12 -4.16
N PRO A 256 -10.99 -18.18 -4.66
CA PRO A 256 -11.78 -18.12 -5.88
C PRO A 256 -12.95 -17.14 -5.75
N VAL A 257 -13.49 -16.66 -6.88
CA VAL A 257 -14.53 -15.63 -6.89
C VAL A 257 -15.78 -16.04 -6.10
N GLU A 258 -16.20 -17.29 -6.24
CA GLU A 258 -17.37 -17.85 -5.55
C GLU A 258 -17.24 -17.83 -4.02
N ASP A 259 -16.03 -17.97 -3.51
CA ASP A 259 -15.76 -17.90 -2.08
C ASP A 259 -15.64 -16.43 -1.61
N VAL A 260 -15.12 -15.54 -2.46
CA VAL A 260 -15.14 -14.09 -2.21
C VAL A 260 -16.59 -13.59 -2.10
N GLU A 261 -17.48 -14.00 -3.02
CA GLU A 261 -18.91 -13.63 -3.00
C GLU A 261 -19.59 -14.05 -1.69
N LYS A 262 -19.34 -15.29 -1.24
CA LYS A 262 -19.88 -15.78 0.05
C LYS A 262 -19.30 -15.01 1.24
N ALA A 263 -17.99 -14.83 1.25
CA ALA A 263 -17.29 -14.16 2.35
C ALA A 263 -17.72 -12.69 2.48
N ILE A 264 -17.88 -11.96 1.37
CA ILE A 264 -18.31 -10.57 1.43
C ILE A 264 -19.78 -10.42 1.85
N ALA A 265 -20.64 -11.36 1.48
CA ALA A 265 -22.03 -11.38 1.96
C ALA A 265 -22.11 -11.57 3.49
N VAL A 266 -21.32 -12.51 4.03
CA VAL A 266 -21.18 -12.70 5.49
C VAL A 266 -20.61 -11.44 6.13
N PHE A 267 -19.56 -10.85 5.55
CA PHE A 267 -18.96 -9.61 6.05
C PHE A 267 -19.98 -8.47 6.15
N CYS A 268 -20.78 -8.25 5.11
CA CYS A 268 -21.81 -7.22 5.12
C CYS A 268 -22.85 -7.46 6.25
N THR A 269 -23.22 -8.71 6.50
CA THR A 269 -24.09 -9.07 7.62
C THR A 269 -23.45 -8.73 8.95
N CYS A 270 -22.16 -9.07 9.13
CA CYS A 270 -21.42 -8.77 10.36
C CYS A 270 -21.27 -7.25 10.59
N VAL A 271 -21.05 -6.47 9.52
CA VAL A 271 -21.02 -4.99 9.58
C VAL A 271 -22.36 -4.44 10.08
N LYS A 272 -23.48 -4.91 9.52
CA LYS A 272 -24.83 -4.51 9.94
C LYS A 272 -25.09 -4.86 11.40
N MET A 273 -24.74 -6.08 11.81
CA MET A 273 -24.92 -6.54 13.21
C MET A 273 -24.12 -5.70 14.20
N SER A 274 -22.83 -5.46 13.91
CA SER A 274 -21.98 -4.67 14.81
C SER A 274 -22.41 -3.20 14.88
N ALA A 275 -22.96 -2.65 13.80
CA ALA A 275 -23.54 -1.31 13.80
C ALA A 275 -24.83 -1.25 14.65
N LEU A 276 -25.74 -2.23 14.54
CA LEU A 276 -26.94 -2.32 15.35
C LEU A 276 -26.60 -2.46 16.86
N GLU A 277 -25.68 -3.38 17.20
CA GLU A 277 -25.18 -3.52 18.57
C GLU A 277 -24.65 -2.18 19.13
N LYS A 278 -23.92 -1.42 18.30
CA LYS A 278 -23.37 -0.11 18.68
C LYS A 278 -24.44 0.95 18.89
N LEU A 279 -25.51 0.90 18.12
CA LEU A 279 -26.65 1.83 18.22
C LEU A 279 -27.63 1.45 19.36
N GLY A 280 -27.48 0.27 19.97
CA GLY A 280 -28.33 -0.21 21.04
C GLY A 280 -29.71 -0.71 20.58
N VAL A 281 -29.75 -1.22 19.33
CA VAL A 281 -30.97 -1.75 18.70
C VAL A 281 -30.92 -3.27 18.67
#